data_18913da0def98e731b8a15b74e92f394
#
_entry.id   18913da0def98e731b8a15b74e92f394
#
_cell.length_a   1.000
_cell.length_b   1.000
_cell.length_c   1.000
_cell.angle_alpha   90.00
_cell.angle_beta   90.00
_cell.angle_gamma   90.00
#
_symmetry.space_group_name_H-M   'P 1'
#
loop_
_entity.id
_entity.type
_entity.pdbx_description
1 polymer ?
#
loop_
_entity_poly.entity_id
_entity_poly.type
_entity_poly.pdbx_seq_one_letter_code
_entity_poly.pdbx_strand_id
1 'polypeptide(L)'
;MEQAENMEQVGTVKALVKKEGRKKYGYIIPVSPIPNYDKDVVFFEGDLKDTTFDQLKNGEKLKFCLEQRVNKKSGELEWFARQIYRYEGEVPSSVSTSVLKETVPVGEISTSNPPSFKTLIEKFNEACRLMEHIGDSNDFEDAVFALFRLLGIHTVYQYPREAQAGRADGFFILKNLAVMYDCTLRDSFEEYKKDQIENYINKLRNKSQLTIETRRSDGGQASKELQIQGKSRQVWIITRGSTREIRDYDGIKVKEVAINDLIEIAVKRCKQLNYDDDMLSTELFMLGA
;
A
#
# COMPACT_ATOMS: atom_id res chain seq x y z
N MET A 1 29.58 -3.96 -22.43
CA MET A 1 29.76 -3.02 -21.29
C MET A 1 29.03 -1.75 -21.67
N GLU A 2 27.73 -1.66 -21.34
CA GLU A 2 26.95 -0.44 -21.54
C GLU A 2 27.40 0.59 -20.52
N GLN A 3 27.68 1.78 -21.00
CA GLN A 3 28.02 2.94 -20.18
C GLN A 3 26.77 3.29 -19.36
N ALA A 4 26.89 3.19 -18.03
CA ALA A 4 25.89 3.74 -17.11
C ALA A 4 25.85 5.27 -17.36
N GLU A 5 24.78 5.77 -17.97
CA GLU A 5 24.52 7.19 -18.10
C GLU A 5 24.50 7.80 -16.69
N ASN A 6 25.37 8.78 -16.46
CA ASN A 6 25.42 9.56 -15.24
C ASN A 6 24.13 10.40 -15.15
N MET A 7 23.08 9.83 -14.57
CA MET A 7 21.82 10.56 -14.37
C MET A 7 22.00 11.56 -13.22
N GLU A 8 22.09 12.83 -13.57
CA GLU A 8 22.14 13.92 -12.62
C GLU A 8 20.75 14.13 -11.97
N GLN A 9 20.72 14.19 -10.65
CA GLN A 9 19.50 14.26 -9.85
C GLN A 9 19.62 15.34 -8.77
N VAL A 10 18.46 15.85 -8.33
CA VAL A 10 18.33 16.68 -7.13
C VAL A 10 17.54 15.91 -6.08
N GLY A 11 17.89 16.05 -4.82
CA GLY A 11 17.19 15.41 -3.73
C GLY A 11 17.36 16.15 -2.41
N THR A 12 16.67 15.67 -1.40
CA THR A 12 16.67 16.27 -0.06
C THR A 12 17.30 15.32 0.94
N VAL A 13 18.19 15.81 1.78
CA VAL A 13 18.81 15.04 2.87
C VAL A 13 17.73 14.60 3.86
N LYS A 14 17.53 13.30 3.98
CA LYS A 14 16.56 12.70 4.91
C LYS A 14 17.17 12.47 6.28
N ALA A 15 18.36 11.87 6.31
CA ALA A 15 19.03 11.52 7.55
C ALA A 15 20.56 11.49 7.37
N LEU A 16 21.26 11.85 8.44
CA LEU A 16 22.73 11.80 8.56
C LEU A 16 23.11 10.85 9.68
N VAL A 17 23.96 9.86 9.40
CA VAL A 17 24.40 8.85 10.36
C VAL A 17 25.87 9.03 10.68
N LYS A 18 26.16 9.39 11.92
CA LYS A 18 27.52 9.55 12.48
C LYS A 18 27.74 8.47 13.53
N LYS A 19 28.61 7.51 13.27
CA LYS A 19 28.98 6.48 14.25
C LYS A 19 30.49 6.58 14.47
N GLU A 20 30.90 6.63 15.73
CA GLU A 20 32.33 6.64 16.10
C GLU A 20 33.08 5.45 15.48
N GLY A 21 34.23 5.72 14.90
CA GLY A 21 35.07 4.69 14.26
C GLY A 21 34.55 4.11 12.95
N ARG A 22 33.47 4.64 12.35
CA ARG A 22 32.90 4.21 11.07
C ARG A 22 32.79 5.35 10.06
N LYS A 23 32.75 4.99 8.77
CA LYS A 23 32.48 5.97 7.71
C LYS A 23 31.12 6.61 7.94
N LYS A 24 31.07 7.96 7.91
CA LYS A 24 29.84 8.72 7.96
C LYS A 24 29.06 8.53 6.64
N TYR A 25 27.76 8.38 6.74
CA TYR A 25 26.88 8.22 5.58
C TYR A 25 25.52 8.85 5.83
N GLY A 26 24.78 9.12 4.76
CA GLY A 26 23.43 9.67 4.85
C GLY A 26 22.51 9.11 3.79
N TYR A 27 21.27 9.55 3.85
CA TYR A 27 20.20 9.16 2.94
C TYR A 27 19.62 10.41 2.27
N ILE A 28 19.38 10.32 0.97
CA ILE A 28 18.76 11.36 0.15
C ILE A 28 17.45 10.81 -0.43
N ILE A 29 16.39 11.62 -0.36
CA ILE A 29 15.15 11.37 -1.10
C ILE A 29 15.29 12.13 -2.43
N PRO A 30 15.36 11.44 -3.59
CA PRO A 30 15.37 12.08 -4.89
C PRO A 30 14.07 12.85 -5.14
N VAL A 31 14.16 14.01 -5.82
CA VAL A 31 12.98 14.77 -6.26
C VAL A 31 12.25 14.02 -7.38
N SER A 32 13.00 13.42 -8.31
CA SER A 32 12.43 12.58 -9.36
C SER A 32 12.50 11.11 -8.93
N PRO A 33 11.39 10.36 -8.99
CA PRO A 33 11.39 8.92 -8.67
C PRO A 33 12.39 8.15 -9.54
N ILE A 34 13.14 7.24 -8.95
CA ILE A 34 14.01 6.32 -9.68
C ILE A 34 13.17 5.13 -10.12
N PRO A 35 13.08 4.80 -11.42
CA PRO A 35 12.28 3.68 -11.91
C PRO A 35 12.63 2.36 -11.19
N ASN A 36 11.59 1.66 -10.71
CA ASN A 36 11.70 0.38 -10.00
C ASN A 36 12.56 0.42 -8.71
N TYR A 37 12.67 1.60 -8.07
CA TYR A 37 13.41 1.76 -6.83
C TYR A 37 12.65 2.65 -5.85
N ASP A 38 12.21 2.10 -4.73
CA ASP A 38 11.41 2.75 -3.68
C ASP A 38 12.20 3.10 -2.41
N LYS A 39 13.52 2.79 -2.40
CA LYS A 39 14.40 3.04 -1.25
C LYS A 39 15.07 4.43 -1.37
N ASP A 40 15.48 4.95 -0.23
CA ASP A 40 16.30 6.16 -0.18
C ASP A 40 17.68 5.90 -0.79
N VAL A 41 18.24 6.90 -1.45
CA VAL A 41 19.58 6.83 -2.05
C VAL A 41 20.64 7.07 -0.98
N VAL A 42 21.60 6.14 -0.87
CA VAL A 42 22.69 6.24 0.11
C VAL A 42 23.85 7.08 -0.43
N PHE A 43 24.47 7.89 0.43
CA PHE A 43 25.73 8.56 0.11
C PHE A 43 26.73 8.48 1.26
N PHE A 44 28.00 8.62 0.96
CA PHE A 44 29.08 8.63 1.94
C PHE A 44 29.77 10.00 1.99
N GLU A 45 30.42 10.32 3.10
CA GLU A 45 31.17 11.57 3.30
C GLU A 45 32.15 11.86 2.14
N GLY A 46 32.80 10.83 1.60
CA GLY A 46 33.75 10.98 0.46
C GLY A 46 33.13 11.36 -0.89
N ASP A 47 31.79 11.34 -0.99
CA ASP A 47 31.08 11.70 -2.23
C ASP A 47 30.75 13.20 -2.30
N LEU A 48 30.88 13.92 -1.17
CA LEU A 48 30.69 15.36 -1.07
C LEU A 48 31.84 16.12 -1.74
N LYS A 49 31.54 17.19 -2.50
CA LYS A 49 32.53 17.95 -3.28
C LYS A 49 32.72 19.38 -2.80
N ASP A 50 31.65 20.08 -2.44
CA ASP A 50 31.66 21.48 -2.05
C ASP A 50 31.27 21.73 -0.59
N THR A 51 31.04 20.67 0.17
CA THR A 51 30.67 20.74 1.58
C THR A 51 31.27 19.58 2.37
N THR A 52 31.19 19.65 3.69
CA THR A 52 31.62 18.59 4.58
C THR A 52 30.39 17.93 5.23
N PHE A 53 30.53 16.66 5.64
CA PHE A 53 29.43 15.93 6.26
C PHE A 53 28.90 16.60 7.54
N ASP A 54 29.77 17.30 8.27
CA ASP A 54 29.41 17.96 9.52
C ASP A 54 28.65 19.29 9.29
N GLN A 55 28.74 19.85 8.09
CA GLN A 55 28.02 21.07 7.71
C GLN A 55 26.63 20.79 7.14
N LEU A 56 26.36 19.54 6.73
CA LEU A 56 25.05 19.16 6.19
C LEU A 56 23.99 19.12 7.26
N LYS A 57 22.75 19.46 6.89
CA LYS A 57 21.56 19.38 7.72
C LYS A 57 20.47 18.55 7.05
N ASN A 58 19.63 17.92 7.85
CA ASN A 58 18.42 17.29 7.33
C ASN A 58 17.52 18.35 6.70
N GLY A 59 16.92 18.00 5.55
CA GLY A 59 16.12 18.94 4.75
C GLY A 59 16.91 19.76 3.73
N GLU A 60 18.25 19.69 3.75
CA GLU A 60 19.10 20.41 2.79
C GLU A 60 19.01 19.78 1.39
N LYS A 61 18.98 20.61 0.35
CA LYS A 61 18.91 20.16 -1.04
C LYS A 61 20.31 19.92 -1.60
N LEU A 62 20.46 18.79 -2.26
CA LEU A 62 21.72 18.36 -2.87
C LEU A 62 21.49 17.99 -4.34
N LYS A 63 22.48 18.26 -5.17
CA LYS A 63 22.60 17.82 -6.57
C LYS A 63 23.63 16.70 -6.61
N PHE A 64 23.33 15.59 -7.28
CA PHE A 64 24.20 14.41 -7.31
C PHE A 64 24.00 13.59 -8.57
N CYS A 65 24.97 12.73 -8.87
CA CYS A 65 24.87 11.69 -9.89
C CYS A 65 24.47 10.36 -9.25
N LEU A 66 23.59 9.62 -9.91
CA LEU A 66 23.20 8.28 -9.49
C LEU A 66 24.18 7.24 -10.03
N GLU A 67 24.63 6.33 -9.17
CA GLU A 67 25.43 5.17 -9.53
C GLU A 67 24.80 3.90 -8.95
N GLN A 68 24.59 2.91 -9.79
CA GLN A 68 24.07 1.59 -9.34
C GLN A 68 25.21 0.65 -8.99
N ARG A 69 25.16 0.05 -7.82
CA ARG A 69 26.15 -0.94 -7.35
C ARG A 69 25.49 -2.10 -6.65
N VAL A 70 26.15 -3.26 -6.73
CA VAL A 70 25.77 -4.43 -5.91
C VAL A 70 26.19 -4.19 -4.47
N ASN A 71 25.24 -4.22 -3.55
CA ASN A 71 25.54 -4.21 -2.12
C ASN A 71 26.21 -5.53 -1.73
N LYS A 72 27.45 -5.46 -1.25
CA LYS A 72 28.26 -6.65 -0.90
C LYS A 72 27.67 -7.51 0.23
N LYS A 73 26.73 -6.97 1.01
CA LYS A 73 26.11 -7.70 2.13
C LYS A 73 24.80 -8.37 1.73
N SER A 74 23.97 -7.69 0.94
CA SER A 74 22.65 -8.21 0.51
C SER A 74 22.69 -8.90 -0.85
N GLY A 75 23.71 -8.63 -1.68
CA GLY A 75 23.77 -9.07 -3.08
C GLY A 75 22.83 -8.30 -4.01
N GLU A 76 22.05 -7.36 -3.50
CA GLU A 76 21.09 -6.57 -4.26
C GLU A 76 21.75 -5.38 -4.95
N LEU A 77 21.17 -4.95 -6.08
CA LEU A 77 21.51 -3.69 -6.73
C LEU A 77 20.91 -2.53 -5.93
N GLU A 78 21.74 -1.59 -5.51
CA GLU A 78 21.36 -0.38 -4.79
C GLU A 78 21.88 0.87 -5.51
N TRP A 79 21.14 1.98 -5.35
CA TRP A 79 21.53 3.27 -5.89
C TRP A 79 22.29 4.08 -4.85
N PHE A 80 23.41 4.67 -5.30
CA PHE A 80 24.28 5.54 -4.51
C PHE A 80 24.36 6.91 -5.15
N ALA A 81 24.32 7.96 -4.30
CA ALA A 81 24.60 9.32 -4.76
C ALA A 81 26.11 9.58 -4.76
N ARG A 82 26.58 10.10 -5.86
CA ARG A 82 28.00 10.43 -6.12
C ARG A 82 28.15 11.86 -6.58
N GLN A 83 29.35 12.44 -6.43
CA GLN A 83 29.66 13.80 -6.88
C GLN A 83 28.62 14.80 -6.39
N ILE A 84 28.47 14.87 -5.07
CA ILE A 84 27.39 15.59 -4.41
C ILE A 84 27.80 17.04 -4.17
N TYR A 85 26.94 17.96 -4.59
CA TYR A 85 27.07 19.40 -4.42
C TYR A 85 25.84 19.96 -3.71
N ARG A 86 25.99 21.07 -2.99
CA ARG A 86 24.85 21.84 -2.52
C ARG A 86 24.05 22.38 -3.67
N TYR A 87 22.75 22.36 -3.56
CA TYR A 87 21.85 22.89 -4.57
C TYR A 87 21.18 24.16 -4.06
N GLU A 88 21.60 25.32 -4.61
CA GLU A 88 21.06 26.64 -4.24
C GLU A 88 19.98 27.14 -5.22
N GLY A 89 19.62 26.32 -6.22
CA GLY A 89 18.65 26.71 -7.24
C GLY A 89 17.19 26.44 -6.81
N GLU A 90 16.24 27.10 -7.47
CA GLU A 90 14.84 26.68 -7.41
C GLU A 90 14.70 25.31 -8.07
N VAL A 91 13.91 24.41 -7.45
CA VAL A 91 13.64 23.09 -8.04
C VAL A 91 12.95 23.31 -9.36
N PRO A 92 13.48 22.79 -10.50
CA PRO A 92 12.76 22.85 -11.75
C PRO A 92 11.41 22.12 -11.56
N SER A 93 10.33 22.86 -11.63
CA SER A 93 9.00 22.27 -11.75
C SER A 93 8.98 21.53 -13.07
N SER A 94 8.87 20.20 -13.00
CA SER A 94 8.61 19.29 -14.10
C SER A 94 9.68 19.13 -15.19
N VAL A 95 10.41 18.04 -15.13
CA VAL A 95 10.93 17.40 -16.36
C VAL A 95 9.76 16.68 -17.01
N SER A 96 9.40 17.14 -18.20
CA SER A 96 8.40 16.53 -19.05
C SER A 96 8.79 15.09 -19.39
N THR A 97 8.13 14.14 -18.82
CA THR A 97 8.18 12.74 -19.26
C THR A 97 7.21 12.60 -20.44
N SER A 98 7.77 12.69 -21.65
CA SER A 98 7.06 12.31 -22.86
C SER A 98 7.08 10.80 -22.99
N VAL A 99 6.15 10.09 -22.35
CA VAL A 99 5.67 8.75 -22.78
C VAL A 99 4.30 8.52 -22.15
N LEU A 100 3.32 8.29 -23.03
CA LEU A 100 1.94 7.90 -22.77
C LEU A 100 1.04 8.94 -22.08
N LYS A 101 0.50 9.81 -22.95
CA LYS A 101 -0.70 10.57 -22.68
C LYS A 101 -1.91 9.62 -22.74
N GLU A 102 -2.38 9.18 -21.58
CA GLU A 102 -3.81 9.19 -21.32
C GLU A 102 -4.04 10.21 -20.22
N THR A 103 -4.35 11.41 -20.67
CA THR A 103 -4.71 12.53 -19.80
C THR A 103 -6.12 12.30 -19.29
N VAL A 104 -6.24 11.78 -18.08
CA VAL A 104 -7.38 12.16 -17.25
C VAL A 104 -7.19 13.66 -16.97
N PRO A 105 -8.12 14.54 -17.34
CA PRO A 105 -8.00 15.96 -17.06
C PRO A 105 -8.04 16.13 -15.54
N VAL A 106 -6.87 16.35 -14.94
CA VAL A 106 -6.79 16.94 -13.62
C VAL A 106 -7.30 18.37 -13.81
N GLY A 107 -8.55 18.57 -13.47
CA GLY A 107 -9.17 19.91 -13.52
C GLY A 107 -8.26 20.87 -12.78
N GLU A 108 -7.93 21.97 -13.44
CA GLU A 108 -7.14 23.08 -12.88
C GLU A 108 -7.69 23.39 -11.48
N ILE A 109 -6.88 23.13 -10.45
CA ILE A 109 -7.21 23.56 -9.10
C ILE A 109 -7.04 25.07 -9.11
N SER A 110 -8.12 25.77 -9.34
CA SER A 110 -8.18 27.22 -9.24
C SER A 110 -7.71 27.62 -7.84
N THR A 111 -6.57 28.31 -7.75
CA THR A 111 -5.85 28.64 -6.51
C THR A 111 -6.45 29.82 -5.75
N SER A 112 -7.77 30.04 -5.80
CA SER A 112 -8.38 31.20 -5.13
C SER A 112 -8.66 31.04 -3.63
N ASN A 113 -8.71 29.80 -3.10
CA ASN A 113 -8.78 29.51 -1.67
C ASN A 113 -8.13 28.16 -1.34
N PRO A 114 -7.40 28.03 -0.23
CA PRO A 114 -6.86 26.75 0.19
C PRO A 114 -8.02 25.75 0.40
N PRO A 115 -7.86 24.48 -0.04
CA PRO A 115 -8.92 23.49 0.09
C PRO A 115 -9.28 23.28 1.57
N SER A 116 -10.57 23.30 1.87
CA SER A 116 -11.06 23.00 3.22
C SER A 116 -10.98 21.50 3.51
N PHE A 117 -10.99 21.11 4.79
CA PHE A 117 -11.07 19.70 5.17
C PHE A 117 -12.30 19.01 4.54
N LYS A 118 -13.41 19.71 4.43
CA LYS A 118 -14.62 19.22 3.75
C LYS A 118 -14.34 18.89 2.28
N THR A 119 -13.68 19.79 1.56
CA THR A 119 -13.28 19.58 0.16
C THR A 119 -12.34 18.38 0.01
N LEU A 120 -11.40 18.19 0.95
CA LEU A 120 -10.52 17.03 0.96
C LEU A 120 -11.31 15.72 1.08
N ILE A 121 -12.27 15.65 2.01
CA ILE A 121 -13.12 14.47 2.18
C ILE A 121 -14.02 14.21 0.95
N GLU A 122 -14.51 15.25 0.32
CA GLU A 122 -15.29 15.11 -0.93
C GLU A 122 -14.43 14.50 -2.04
N LYS A 123 -13.21 14.99 -2.22
CA LYS A 123 -12.25 14.42 -3.20
C LYS A 123 -11.80 13.00 -2.87
N PHE A 124 -11.60 12.68 -1.59
CA PHE A 124 -11.34 11.32 -1.14
C PHE A 124 -12.49 10.38 -1.49
N ASN A 125 -13.73 10.80 -1.22
CA ASN A 125 -14.91 10.02 -1.58
C ASN A 125 -15.02 9.81 -3.10
N GLU A 126 -14.84 10.88 -3.90
CA GLU A 126 -14.83 10.78 -5.36
C GLU A 126 -13.78 9.78 -5.86
N ALA A 127 -12.55 9.85 -5.32
CA ALA A 127 -11.48 8.94 -5.67
C ALA A 127 -11.80 7.48 -5.29
N CYS A 128 -12.35 7.24 -4.10
CA CYS A 128 -12.74 5.89 -3.69
C CYS A 128 -13.86 5.32 -4.57
N ARG A 129 -14.83 6.15 -5.00
CA ARG A 129 -15.91 5.69 -5.90
C ARG A 129 -15.44 5.23 -7.28
N LEU A 130 -14.23 5.61 -7.72
CA LEU A 130 -13.64 5.06 -8.94
C LEU A 130 -13.45 3.54 -8.84
N MET A 131 -13.34 2.99 -7.63
CA MET A 131 -13.22 1.55 -7.42
C MET A 131 -14.44 0.76 -7.94
N GLU A 132 -15.62 1.38 -7.96
CA GLU A 132 -16.84 0.78 -8.49
C GLU A 132 -16.78 0.55 -10.02
N HIS A 133 -15.87 1.25 -10.70
CA HIS A 133 -15.74 1.25 -12.16
C HIS A 133 -14.51 0.48 -12.68
N ILE A 134 -13.70 -0.10 -11.79
CA ILE A 134 -12.52 -0.88 -12.18
C ILE A 134 -12.96 -2.08 -13.04
N GLY A 135 -12.44 -2.19 -14.27
CA GLY A 135 -12.81 -3.24 -15.23
C GLY A 135 -11.98 -4.52 -15.12
N ASP A 136 -10.77 -4.44 -14.58
CA ASP A 136 -9.88 -5.58 -14.38
C ASP A 136 -10.04 -6.20 -12.99
N SER A 137 -10.07 -7.54 -12.91
CA SER A 137 -10.27 -8.25 -11.64
C SER A 137 -9.08 -8.11 -10.70
N ASN A 138 -7.85 -8.11 -11.22
CA ASN A 138 -6.66 -7.97 -10.40
C ASN A 138 -6.54 -6.56 -9.82
N ASP A 139 -6.88 -5.54 -10.63
CA ASP A 139 -6.91 -4.16 -10.16
C ASP A 139 -8.00 -3.96 -9.11
N PHE A 140 -9.13 -4.65 -9.23
CA PHE A 140 -10.20 -4.60 -8.24
C PHE A 140 -9.77 -5.25 -6.91
N GLU A 141 -9.11 -6.41 -6.94
CA GLU A 141 -8.52 -7.04 -5.76
C GLU A 141 -7.51 -6.13 -5.06
N ASP A 142 -6.61 -5.49 -5.84
CA ASP A 142 -5.60 -4.55 -5.31
C ASP A 142 -6.27 -3.30 -4.71
N ALA A 143 -7.34 -2.80 -5.33
CA ALA A 143 -8.11 -1.66 -4.82
C ALA A 143 -8.82 -2.00 -3.50
N VAL A 144 -9.43 -3.18 -3.39
CA VAL A 144 -10.05 -3.67 -2.14
C VAL A 144 -9.01 -3.82 -1.04
N PHE A 145 -7.85 -4.40 -1.35
CA PHE A 145 -6.76 -4.50 -0.39
C PHE A 145 -6.28 -3.12 0.09
N ALA A 146 -6.12 -2.16 -0.85
CA ALA A 146 -5.76 -0.78 -0.52
C ALA A 146 -6.82 -0.11 0.35
N LEU A 147 -8.12 -0.34 0.07
CA LEU A 147 -9.23 0.20 0.86
C LEU A 147 -9.20 -0.32 2.31
N PHE A 148 -8.93 -1.61 2.53
CA PHE A 148 -8.76 -2.14 3.89
C PHE A 148 -7.61 -1.46 4.64
N ARG A 149 -6.51 -1.17 3.97
CA ARG A 149 -5.39 -0.42 4.56
C ARG A 149 -5.77 1.02 4.87
N LEU A 150 -6.51 1.68 3.99
CA LEU A 150 -7.04 3.03 4.22
C LEU A 150 -8.04 3.07 5.38
N LEU A 151 -8.82 2.00 5.58
CA LEU A 151 -9.64 1.80 6.77
C LEU A 151 -8.82 1.62 8.06
N GLY A 152 -7.48 1.57 8.00
CA GLY A 152 -6.61 1.38 9.15
C GLY A 152 -6.52 -0.07 9.64
N ILE A 153 -6.92 -1.04 8.81
CA ILE A 153 -6.76 -2.46 9.14
C ILE A 153 -5.31 -2.85 8.93
N HIS A 154 -4.52 -2.87 9.99
CA HIS A 154 -3.07 -3.14 9.91
C HIS A 154 -2.75 -4.64 9.67
N THR A 155 -3.62 -5.54 10.12
CA THR A 155 -3.46 -6.98 9.90
C THR A 155 -4.30 -7.39 8.70
N VAL A 156 -3.87 -7.02 7.51
CA VAL A 156 -4.48 -7.40 6.23
C VAL A 156 -3.42 -8.00 5.32
N TYR A 157 -3.77 -9.08 4.63
CA TYR A 157 -2.89 -9.84 3.74
C TYR A 157 -3.61 -10.17 2.45
N GLN A 158 -2.92 -10.04 1.34
CA GLN A 158 -3.33 -10.50 0.03
C GLN A 158 -2.51 -11.76 -0.30
N TYR A 159 -3.16 -12.79 -0.83
CA TYR A 159 -2.45 -13.99 -1.26
C TYR A 159 -1.71 -13.73 -2.58
N PRO A 160 -0.50 -14.27 -2.78
CA PRO A 160 0.21 -14.15 -4.04
C PRO A 160 -0.62 -14.76 -5.19
N ARG A 161 -0.72 -14.05 -6.31
CA ARG A 161 -1.54 -14.47 -7.46
C ARG A 161 -1.16 -15.84 -8.02
N GLU A 162 0.13 -16.16 -8.03
CA GLU A 162 0.62 -17.48 -8.51
C GLU A 162 0.16 -18.64 -7.64
N ALA A 163 -0.31 -18.35 -6.44
CA ALA A 163 -0.77 -19.35 -5.47
C ALA A 163 -2.30 -19.31 -5.23
N GLN A 164 -3.05 -18.50 -6.01
CA GLN A 164 -4.49 -18.25 -5.76
C GLN A 164 -5.41 -19.39 -6.20
N ALA A 165 -4.97 -20.33 -7.03
CA ALA A 165 -5.83 -21.44 -7.47
C ALA A 165 -6.48 -22.15 -6.26
N GLY A 166 -7.80 -21.91 -6.05
CA GLY A 166 -8.58 -22.44 -4.92
C GLY A 166 -8.28 -21.78 -3.56
N ARG A 167 -7.63 -20.61 -3.54
CA ARG A 167 -7.43 -19.77 -2.34
C ARG A 167 -8.27 -18.50 -2.45
N ALA A 168 -8.57 -17.89 -1.31
CA ALA A 168 -9.17 -16.56 -1.22
C ALA A 168 -8.16 -15.50 -1.72
N ASP A 169 -8.65 -14.33 -2.08
CA ASP A 169 -7.79 -13.22 -2.50
C ASP A 169 -7.05 -12.63 -1.31
N GLY A 170 -7.65 -12.67 -0.13
CA GLY A 170 -6.97 -12.20 1.07
C GLY A 170 -7.64 -12.57 2.38
N PHE A 171 -7.04 -12.02 3.43
CA PHE A 171 -7.46 -12.23 4.80
C PHE A 171 -7.14 -11.00 5.66
N PHE A 172 -8.03 -10.64 6.58
CA PHE A 172 -7.71 -9.61 7.58
C PHE A 172 -8.20 -9.97 8.99
N ILE A 173 -7.56 -9.33 9.97
CA ILE A 173 -7.98 -9.35 11.37
C ILE A 173 -8.16 -7.91 11.84
N LEU A 174 -9.30 -7.64 12.46
CA LEU A 174 -9.56 -6.41 13.19
C LEU A 174 -10.24 -6.73 14.52
N LYS A 175 -9.56 -6.47 15.63
CA LYS A 175 -10.06 -6.76 16.98
C LYS A 175 -10.56 -8.21 17.11
N ASN A 176 -11.86 -8.40 17.32
CA ASN A 176 -12.50 -9.72 17.46
C ASN A 176 -13.02 -10.29 16.13
N LEU A 177 -12.78 -9.63 15.03
CA LEU A 177 -13.22 -10.05 13.70
C LEU A 177 -12.04 -10.62 12.91
N ALA A 178 -12.25 -11.80 12.29
CA ALA A 178 -11.32 -12.46 11.38
C ALA A 178 -12.05 -12.80 10.09
N VAL A 179 -11.62 -12.22 8.97
CA VAL A 179 -12.32 -12.30 7.68
C VAL A 179 -11.40 -12.86 6.61
N MET A 180 -11.85 -13.90 5.94
CA MET A 180 -11.30 -14.36 4.67
C MET A 180 -12.15 -13.78 3.55
N TYR A 181 -11.54 -13.10 2.58
CA TYR A 181 -12.29 -12.43 1.52
C TYR A 181 -11.87 -12.86 0.11
N ASP A 182 -12.83 -12.79 -0.78
CA ASP A 182 -12.69 -13.04 -2.21
C ASP A 182 -13.41 -11.91 -2.95
N CYS A 183 -12.85 -11.45 -4.06
CA CYS A 183 -13.37 -10.32 -4.83
C CYS A 183 -13.98 -10.78 -6.14
N THR A 184 -15.02 -10.09 -6.61
CA THR A 184 -15.60 -10.34 -7.91
C THR A 184 -16.15 -9.05 -8.52
N LEU A 185 -15.95 -8.87 -9.83
CA LEU A 185 -16.50 -7.75 -10.59
C LEU A 185 -18.02 -7.87 -10.82
N ARG A 186 -18.64 -8.94 -10.38
CA ARG A 186 -20.08 -9.18 -10.54
C ARG A 186 -20.88 -8.47 -9.47
N ASP A 187 -22.14 -8.22 -9.76
CA ASP A 187 -23.08 -7.56 -8.84
C ASP A 187 -23.58 -8.52 -7.77
N SER A 188 -23.50 -9.83 -8.01
CA SER A 188 -23.91 -10.82 -7.04
C SER A 188 -23.06 -12.08 -7.09
N PHE A 189 -23.00 -12.76 -5.96
CA PHE A 189 -22.43 -14.08 -5.85
C PHE A 189 -23.41 -15.12 -6.42
N GLU A 190 -22.92 -15.92 -7.35
CA GLU A 190 -23.66 -17.06 -7.94
C GLU A 190 -23.17 -18.39 -7.40
N GLU A 191 -24.02 -19.43 -7.50
CA GLU A 191 -23.78 -20.77 -6.92
C GLU A 191 -22.49 -21.47 -7.36
N TYR A 192 -21.87 -21.07 -8.49
CA TYR A 192 -20.63 -21.70 -8.99
C TYR A 192 -19.40 -21.47 -8.10
N LYS A 193 -19.42 -20.48 -7.18
CA LYS A 193 -18.35 -20.31 -6.15
C LYS A 193 -18.58 -21.13 -4.90
N LYS A 194 -19.61 -21.96 -4.82
CA LYS A 194 -19.99 -22.73 -3.64
C LYS A 194 -18.84 -23.58 -3.09
N ASP A 195 -18.13 -24.30 -3.95
CA ASP A 195 -17.00 -25.16 -3.55
C ASP A 195 -15.84 -24.35 -2.98
N GLN A 196 -15.59 -23.16 -3.53
CA GLN A 196 -14.57 -22.25 -3.00
C GLN A 196 -14.93 -21.77 -1.60
N ILE A 197 -16.18 -21.37 -1.38
CA ILE A 197 -16.67 -20.95 -0.05
C ILE A 197 -16.57 -22.07 0.96
N GLU A 198 -16.98 -23.28 0.61
CA GLU A 198 -16.83 -24.44 1.50
C GLU A 198 -15.36 -24.67 1.89
N ASN A 199 -14.44 -24.50 0.96
CA ASN A 199 -13.01 -24.56 1.23
C ASN A 199 -12.56 -23.45 2.21
N TYR A 200 -13.06 -22.22 2.06
CA TYR A 200 -12.74 -21.10 2.98
C TYR A 200 -13.31 -21.35 4.39
N ILE A 201 -14.54 -21.83 4.46
CA ILE A 201 -15.16 -22.21 5.73
C ILE A 201 -14.35 -23.32 6.42
N ASN A 202 -13.95 -24.36 5.69
CA ASN A 202 -13.13 -25.44 6.22
C ASN A 202 -11.76 -24.97 6.71
N LYS A 203 -11.16 -23.96 6.03
CA LYS A 203 -9.91 -23.34 6.48
C LYS A 203 -10.08 -22.54 7.78
N LEU A 204 -11.25 -21.94 8.00
CA LEU A 204 -11.55 -21.17 9.20
C LEU A 204 -12.08 -22.05 10.36
N ARG A 205 -12.76 -23.16 10.02
CA ARG A 205 -13.39 -24.05 11.01
C ARG A 205 -12.33 -24.72 11.88
N ASN A 206 -12.58 -24.75 13.19
CA ASN A 206 -11.75 -25.47 14.17
C ASN A 206 -10.25 -25.13 14.20
N LYS A 207 -9.83 -24.00 13.65
CA LYS A 207 -8.45 -23.56 13.71
C LYS A 207 -8.27 -22.49 14.78
N SER A 208 -7.18 -22.59 15.54
CA SER A 208 -6.73 -21.54 16.45
C SER A 208 -5.92 -20.48 15.73
N GLN A 209 -5.27 -20.86 14.63
CA GLN A 209 -4.38 -19.99 13.84
C GLN A 209 -4.47 -20.31 12.35
N LEU A 210 -4.16 -19.29 11.53
CA LEU A 210 -3.99 -19.40 10.09
C LEU A 210 -2.53 -19.12 9.73
N THR A 211 -1.96 -19.96 8.88
CA THR A 211 -0.65 -19.73 8.30
C THR A 211 -0.82 -19.05 6.95
N ILE A 212 -0.23 -17.88 6.79
CA ILE A 212 -0.20 -17.12 5.53
C ILE A 212 1.22 -17.10 5.00
N GLU A 213 1.36 -17.52 3.74
CA GLU A 213 2.62 -17.41 3.02
C GLU A 213 2.78 -15.95 2.54
N THR A 214 3.90 -15.36 2.85
CA THR A 214 4.25 -14.00 2.43
C THR A 214 5.60 -14.03 1.74
N ARG A 215 5.89 -13.03 0.90
CA ARG A 215 7.24 -12.82 0.36
C ARG A 215 8.00 -11.87 1.26
N ARG A 216 9.26 -12.21 1.55
CA ARG A 216 10.21 -11.30 2.17
C ARG A 216 10.70 -10.28 1.16
N SER A 217 11.23 -9.16 1.63
CA SER A 217 11.88 -8.15 0.80
C SER A 217 13.09 -8.67 0.00
N ASP A 218 13.68 -9.79 0.43
CA ASP A 218 14.77 -10.49 -0.27
C ASP A 218 14.29 -11.50 -1.33
N GLY A 219 12.97 -11.55 -1.60
CA GLY A 219 12.35 -12.50 -2.53
C GLY A 219 12.13 -13.90 -1.95
N GLY A 220 12.60 -14.17 -0.74
CA GLY A 220 12.40 -15.44 -0.05
C GLY A 220 10.95 -15.64 0.40
N GLN A 221 10.53 -16.90 0.50
CA GLN A 221 9.23 -17.22 1.11
C GLN A 221 9.33 -17.10 2.63
N ALA A 222 8.29 -16.51 3.22
CA ALA A 222 8.07 -16.45 4.66
C ALA A 222 6.65 -16.90 4.97
N SER A 223 6.48 -17.55 6.11
CA SER A 223 5.16 -17.84 6.64
C SER A 223 4.89 -16.99 7.87
N LYS A 224 3.66 -16.54 8.02
CA LYS A 224 3.19 -15.83 9.21
C LYS A 224 1.98 -16.53 9.80
N GLU A 225 2.05 -16.80 11.08
CA GLU A 225 0.93 -17.39 11.82
C GLU A 225 0.08 -16.28 12.44
N LEU A 226 -1.23 -16.34 12.17
CA LEU A 226 -2.21 -15.39 12.65
C LEU A 226 -3.17 -16.07 13.62
N GLN A 227 -3.24 -15.56 14.82
CA GLN A 227 -4.14 -16.09 15.84
C GLN A 227 -5.59 -15.67 15.56
N ILE A 228 -6.48 -16.67 15.41
CA ILE A 228 -7.92 -16.48 15.15
C ILE A 228 -8.80 -17.11 16.22
N GLN A 229 -8.20 -17.70 17.26
CA GLN A 229 -8.92 -18.27 18.39
C GLN A 229 -9.72 -17.18 19.11
N GLY A 230 -10.98 -17.47 19.43
CA GLY A 230 -11.87 -16.53 20.11
C GLY A 230 -12.38 -15.37 19.26
N LYS A 231 -12.04 -15.34 17.95
CA LYS A 231 -12.54 -14.31 17.04
C LYS A 231 -13.81 -14.76 16.31
N SER A 232 -14.69 -13.83 16.01
CA SER A 232 -15.78 -14.04 15.06
C SER A 232 -15.20 -14.24 13.67
N ARG A 233 -15.54 -15.32 13.01
CA ARG A 233 -14.99 -15.72 11.72
C ARG A 233 -16.02 -15.50 10.64
N GLN A 234 -15.62 -14.84 9.57
CA GLN A 234 -16.49 -14.56 8.44
C GLN A 234 -15.78 -14.84 7.11
N VAL A 235 -16.56 -15.19 6.11
CA VAL A 235 -16.15 -15.25 4.70
C VAL A 235 -16.90 -14.16 3.97
N TRP A 236 -16.17 -13.26 3.30
CA TRP A 236 -16.76 -12.18 2.53
C TRP A 236 -16.51 -12.39 1.04
N ILE A 237 -17.56 -12.21 0.26
CA ILE A 237 -17.47 -12.07 -1.19
C ILE A 237 -17.72 -10.60 -1.49
N ILE A 238 -16.65 -9.89 -1.89
CA ILE A 238 -16.72 -8.46 -2.18
C ILE A 238 -17.18 -8.28 -3.61
N THR A 239 -18.29 -7.56 -3.77
CA THR A 239 -19.02 -7.40 -5.04
C THR A 239 -19.29 -5.93 -5.33
N ARG A 240 -19.86 -5.65 -6.49
CA ARG A 240 -20.42 -4.34 -6.84
C ARG A 240 -21.90 -4.16 -6.49
N GLY A 241 -22.55 -5.25 -6.10
CA GLY A 241 -23.98 -5.27 -5.82
C GLY A 241 -24.33 -4.74 -4.44
N SER A 242 -25.15 -5.47 -3.71
CA SER A 242 -25.65 -5.09 -2.38
C SER A 242 -25.09 -6.01 -1.30
N THR A 243 -24.90 -5.42 -0.12
CA THR A 243 -24.45 -6.18 1.05
C THR A 243 -25.60 -7.01 1.64
N ARG A 244 -25.34 -8.28 1.91
CA ARG A 244 -26.27 -9.20 2.56
C ARG A 244 -25.56 -10.39 3.20
N GLU A 245 -26.12 -10.94 4.26
CA GLU A 245 -25.74 -12.24 4.78
C GLU A 245 -26.32 -13.33 3.87
N ILE A 246 -25.47 -14.25 3.38
CA ILE A 246 -25.91 -15.37 2.52
C ILE A 246 -26.28 -16.56 3.38
N ARG A 247 -25.40 -16.96 4.29
CA ARG A 247 -25.54 -18.14 5.14
C ARG A 247 -24.68 -18.04 6.40
N ASP A 248 -25.07 -18.85 7.41
CA ASP A 248 -24.26 -19.15 8.59
C ASP A 248 -23.92 -20.66 8.59
N TYR A 249 -22.64 -20.97 8.71
CA TYR A 249 -22.15 -22.35 8.80
C TYR A 249 -21.41 -22.54 10.13
N ASP A 250 -22.12 -23.09 11.13
CA ASP A 250 -21.55 -23.37 12.45
C ASP A 250 -20.87 -22.11 13.08
N GLY A 251 -21.50 -20.96 12.96
CA GLY A 251 -21.01 -19.69 13.49
C GLY A 251 -19.99 -18.96 12.58
N ILE A 252 -19.75 -19.47 11.38
CA ILE A 252 -18.98 -18.77 10.34
C ILE A 252 -19.97 -18.14 9.36
N LYS A 253 -20.12 -16.82 9.42
CA LYS A 253 -21.02 -16.08 8.55
C LYS A 253 -20.40 -15.89 7.17
N VAL A 254 -21.18 -16.17 6.14
CA VAL A 254 -20.85 -15.90 4.74
C VAL A 254 -21.66 -14.70 4.27
N LYS A 255 -21.00 -13.67 3.78
CA LYS A 255 -21.63 -12.43 3.37
C LYS A 255 -21.20 -12.04 1.95
N GLU A 256 -22.12 -11.50 1.17
CA GLU A 256 -21.79 -10.55 0.12
C GLU A 256 -21.58 -9.19 0.76
N VAL A 257 -20.55 -8.50 0.35
CA VAL A 257 -20.22 -7.15 0.84
C VAL A 257 -20.02 -6.25 -0.36
N ALA A 258 -20.86 -5.23 -0.48
CA ALA A 258 -20.73 -4.24 -1.52
C ALA A 258 -19.47 -3.38 -1.30
N ILE A 259 -18.68 -3.17 -2.33
CA ILE A 259 -17.52 -2.26 -2.27
C ILE A 259 -17.95 -0.85 -1.85
N ASN A 260 -19.15 -0.42 -2.27
CA ASN A 260 -19.70 0.88 -1.93
C ASN A 260 -19.90 1.05 -0.42
N ASP A 261 -20.39 0.03 0.29
CA ASP A 261 -20.59 0.09 1.74
C ASP A 261 -19.24 0.22 2.48
N LEU A 262 -18.20 -0.45 1.98
CA LEU A 262 -16.84 -0.29 2.51
C LEU A 262 -16.28 1.11 2.27
N ILE A 263 -16.56 1.71 1.11
CA ILE A 263 -16.19 3.10 0.80
C ILE A 263 -16.91 4.06 1.74
N GLU A 264 -18.21 3.85 1.99
CA GLU A 264 -18.98 4.69 2.91
C GLU A 264 -18.44 4.64 4.34
N ILE A 265 -18.06 3.46 4.82
CA ILE A 265 -17.39 3.30 6.12
C ILE A 265 -16.04 4.03 6.15
N ALA A 266 -15.24 3.96 5.07
CA ALA A 266 -13.96 4.66 4.98
C ALA A 266 -14.15 6.19 5.03
N VAL A 267 -15.11 6.72 4.28
CA VAL A 267 -15.46 8.13 4.28
C VAL A 267 -15.99 8.58 5.64
N LYS A 268 -16.84 7.77 6.28
CA LYS A 268 -17.36 8.03 7.62
C LYS A 268 -16.23 8.09 8.64
N ARG A 269 -15.30 7.14 8.62
CA ARG A 269 -14.12 7.12 9.49
C ARG A 269 -13.25 8.36 9.32
N CYS A 270 -13.07 8.83 8.09
CA CYS A 270 -12.33 10.07 7.83
C CYS A 270 -13.05 11.33 8.33
N LYS A 271 -14.39 11.34 8.38
CA LYS A 271 -15.19 12.48 8.84
C LYS A 271 -15.27 12.59 10.36
N GLN A 272 -15.27 11.46 11.07
CA GLN A 272 -15.54 11.39 12.50
C GLN A 272 -14.22 11.23 13.27
N LEU A 273 -13.81 12.28 14.00
CA LEU A 273 -12.55 12.32 14.74
C LEU A 273 -12.45 11.26 15.85
N ASN A 274 -13.57 10.80 16.39
CA ASN A 274 -13.64 9.79 17.44
C ASN A 274 -14.00 8.39 16.92
N TYR A 275 -13.91 8.15 15.61
CA TYR A 275 -14.18 6.84 15.01
C TYR A 275 -12.97 5.93 15.19
N ASP A 276 -13.00 5.11 16.22
CA ASP A 276 -11.92 4.20 16.61
C ASP A 276 -12.03 2.79 15.97
N ASP A 277 -11.13 1.90 16.32
CA ASP A 277 -11.09 0.53 15.80
C ASP A 277 -12.22 -0.35 16.37
N ASP A 278 -12.78 -0.03 17.53
CA ASP A 278 -13.90 -0.78 18.10
C ASP A 278 -15.20 -0.44 17.35
N MET A 279 -15.39 0.83 17.01
CA MET A 279 -16.49 1.27 16.14
C MET A 279 -16.38 0.64 14.76
N LEU A 280 -15.18 0.67 14.15
CA LEU A 280 -14.93 0.04 12.85
C LEU A 280 -15.22 -1.47 12.89
N SER A 281 -14.69 -2.18 13.88
CA SER A 281 -14.90 -3.61 14.03
C SER A 281 -16.37 -3.97 14.18
N THR A 282 -17.11 -3.18 14.96
CA THR A 282 -18.55 -3.35 15.15
C THR A 282 -19.31 -3.12 13.85
N GLU A 283 -19.03 -2.06 13.15
CA GLU A 283 -19.72 -1.71 11.89
C GLU A 283 -19.44 -2.76 10.80
N LEU A 284 -18.18 -3.17 10.64
CA LEU A 284 -17.83 -4.25 9.71
C LEU A 284 -18.46 -5.60 10.08
N PHE A 285 -18.54 -5.91 11.38
CA PHE A 285 -19.21 -7.13 11.85
C PHE A 285 -20.71 -7.14 11.50
N MET A 286 -21.37 -5.99 11.60
CA MET A 286 -22.81 -5.81 11.37
C MET A 286 -23.20 -5.63 9.89
N LEU A 287 -22.22 -5.52 8.96
CA LEU A 287 -22.54 -5.43 7.54
C LEU A 287 -23.45 -6.56 7.09
N GLY A 288 -24.60 -6.22 6.50
CA GLY A 288 -25.59 -7.17 5.97
C GLY A 288 -26.37 -7.95 7.01
N ALA A 289 -26.34 -7.54 8.28
CA ALA A 289 -27.12 -8.14 9.37
C ALA A 289 -28.57 -7.59 9.40
#